data_5f19563c0814faed08d143870e3a099c
#
_entry.id   5f19563c0814faed08d143870e3a099c
#
_cell.length_a   1.000
_cell.length_b   1.000
_cell.length_c   1.000
_cell.angle_alpha   90.00
_cell.angle_beta   90.00
_cell.angle_gamma   90.00
#
_symmetry.space_group_name_H-M   'P 1'
#
loop_
_entity.id
_entity.type
_entity.pdbx_description
1 polymer ?
#
loop_
_entity_poly.entity_id
_entity_poly.type
_entity_poly.pdbx_seq_one_letter_code
_entity_poly.pdbx_strand_id
1 'polypeptide(L)'
;MKNIKHLLKNAGKRNVIIFVLVQIVSSCVVAGVALLLSSLLNTVSEVIISGDIARLLTFIGLCCIYAIATGILLMLQGYVRARLVRDTVIKMRNSAVKAYLRRNDAVNMNENSAEFFSLLSQNMDTIEKDWLGGLLDAFASCCEITIASLLLLYINPVVAVISILVMAIPTIIPGVFTKQLTHCQEEIVKNTVSYNGQIRDISLGFDVIRSFHKENNFTNRHLLVAQQLEGKKAHLSEVTSLISGFVTAISVSSQFIIMGITGIFAVQGFVSLGSVVAVTQLSGQVIAPASTFASLLGKVKAAYPVLKAVICDDEEIPFDNKERHYDVEHEIELKNVTYKYPDSISGLSKISACFKAGRKYAIIGKSGSGKSTLLKLISGQIKPQSGAILIDGSKDILCDPAMIHQNVYLFDDTLKNNITLGSSYSSEQIGEVIKKSGLSEVVAALPKGLDTPVEENGKRFSGGERQRIAIARALLYGKKLLLVDEATSALDTRMATEVENNLLGLSGVTMIEVTHHLNVAQQSKYDAVFEMTPSGLVEIKQ
;
A
#
# COMPACT_ATOMS: atom_id res chain seq x y z
N MET A 1 -2.28 -6.47 22.49
CA MET A 1 -2.98 -7.70 22.04
C MET A 1 -3.49 -7.62 20.59
N LYS A 2 -4.15 -6.53 20.11
CA LYS A 2 -4.62 -6.41 18.72
C LYS A 2 -3.48 -6.56 17.69
N ASN A 3 -2.33 -5.91 17.90
CA ASN A 3 -1.17 -5.98 16.99
C ASN A 3 -0.64 -7.41 16.79
N ILE A 4 -0.56 -8.20 17.86
CA ILE A 4 -0.09 -9.60 17.80
C ILE A 4 -1.10 -10.48 17.06
N LYS A 5 -2.41 -10.26 17.22
CA LYS A 5 -3.45 -10.99 16.50
C LYS A 5 -3.34 -10.75 14.99
N HIS A 6 -3.11 -9.50 14.56
CA HIS A 6 -2.89 -9.16 13.15
C HIS A 6 -1.60 -9.78 12.59
N LEU A 7 -0.52 -9.77 13.37
CA LEU A 7 0.72 -10.44 12.98
C LEU A 7 0.48 -11.94 12.77
N LEU A 8 -0.14 -12.63 13.73
CA LEU A 8 -0.42 -14.06 13.65
C LEU A 8 -1.32 -14.44 12.47
N LYS A 9 -2.32 -13.60 12.15
CA LYS A 9 -3.22 -13.80 10.99
C LYS A 9 -2.43 -13.73 9.67
N ASN A 10 -1.57 -12.74 9.53
CA ASN A 10 -0.87 -12.46 8.27
C ASN A 10 0.45 -13.25 8.09
N ALA A 11 1.26 -13.39 9.12
CA ALA A 11 2.54 -14.11 9.06
C ALA A 11 2.41 -15.64 9.03
N GLY A 12 1.32 -16.17 9.59
CA GLY A 12 1.12 -17.60 9.82
C GLY A 12 1.79 -18.08 11.12
N LYS A 13 1.03 -18.82 11.92
CA LYS A 13 1.46 -19.28 13.25
C LYS A 13 2.82 -20.00 13.24
N ARG A 14 3.06 -20.88 12.25
CA ARG A 14 4.31 -21.65 12.14
C ARG A 14 5.54 -20.76 11.98
N ASN A 15 5.49 -19.78 11.10
CA ASN A 15 6.62 -18.88 10.82
C ASN A 15 6.95 -18.00 12.04
N VAL A 16 5.92 -17.54 12.75
CA VAL A 16 6.09 -16.77 13.99
C VAL A 16 6.73 -17.61 15.08
N ILE A 17 6.29 -18.88 15.27
CA ILE A 17 6.88 -19.80 16.25
C ILE A 17 8.35 -20.06 15.92
N ILE A 18 8.69 -20.32 14.66
CA ILE A 18 10.08 -20.54 14.25
C ILE A 18 10.93 -19.29 14.55
N PHE A 19 10.44 -18.11 14.23
CA PHE A 19 11.15 -16.85 14.55
C PHE A 19 11.37 -16.69 16.05
N VAL A 20 10.34 -16.91 16.88
CA VAL A 20 10.42 -16.80 18.33
C VAL A 20 11.47 -17.78 18.90
N LEU A 21 11.44 -19.03 18.46
CA LEU A 21 12.41 -20.05 18.91
C LEU A 21 13.85 -19.67 18.51
N VAL A 22 14.07 -19.29 17.26
CA VAL A 22 15.40 -18.89 16.77
C VAL A 22 15.88 -17.63 17.51
N GLN A 23 15.01 -16.68 17.78
CA GLN A 23 15.34 -15.46 18.53
C GLN A 23 15.77 -15.77 19.95
N ILE A 24 15.02 -16.62 20.67
CA ILE A 24 15.37 -17.01 22.05
C ILE A 24 16.73 -17.74 22.08
N VAL A 25 16.92 -18.73 21.18
CA VAL A 25 18.19 -19.46 21.10
C VAL A 25 19.34 -18.53 20.76
N SER A 26 19.16 -17.62 19.81
CA SER A 26 20.17 -16.62 19.43
C SER A 26 20.53 -15.72 20.61
N SER A 27 19.54 -15.20 21.35
CA SER A 27 19.79 -14.36 22.52
C SER A 27 20.51 -15.14 23.64
N CYS A 28 20.20 -16.43 23.85
CA CYS A 28 20.92 -17.28 24.80
C CYS A 28 22.40 -17.48 24.40
N VAL A 29 22.64 -17.76 23.12
CA VAL A 29 24.00 -17.98 22.62
C VAL A 29 24.82 -16.68 22.67
N VAL A 30 24.24 -15.55 22.28
CA VAL A 30 24.92 -14.24 22.36
C VAL A 30 25.25 -13.89 23.83
N ALA A 31 24.33 -14.11 24.77
CA ALA A 31 24.58 -13.89 26.19
C ALA A 31 25.62 -14.87 26.77
N GLY A 32 25.69 -16.10 26.25
CA GLY A 32 26.69 -17.10 26.62
C GLY A 32 28.13 -16.68 26.32
N VAL A 33 28.36 -15.76 25.38
CA VAL A 33 29.71 -15.20 25.13
C VAL A 33 30.30 -14.56 26.41
N ALA A 34 29.47 -13.92 27.22
CA ALA A 34 29.92 -13.33 28.48
C ALA A 34 30.44 -14.38 29.47
N LEU A 35 29.79 -15.55 29.55
CA LEU A 35 30.24 -16.65 30.40
C LEU A 35 31.53 -17.27 29.88
N LEU A 36 31.69 -17.38 28.55
CA LEU A 36 32.94 -17.87 27.95
C LEU A 36 34.11 -16.92 28.23
N LEU A 37 33.90 -15.60 28.12
CA LEU A 37 34.90 -14.60 28.46
C LEU A 37 35.29 -14.67 29.94
N SER A 38 34.32 -14.90 30.82
CA SER A 38 34.58 -15.14 32.26
C SER A 38 35.45 -16.38 32.46
N SER A 39 35.08 -17.49 31.84
CA SER A 39 35.82 -18.74 31.95
C SER A 39 37.22 -18.65 31.34
N LEU A 40 37.39 -17.90 30.25
CA LEU A 40 38.70 -17.64 29.64
C LEU A 40 39.61 -16.89 30.59
N LEU A 41 39.12 -15.84 31.23
CA LEU A 41 39.93 -15.07 32.18
C LEU A 41 40.28 -15.88 33.41
N ASN A 42 39.38 -16.70 33.95
CA ASN A 42 39.65 -17.62 35.04
C ASN A 42 40.71 -18.66 34.63
N THR A 43 40.62 -19.22 33.40
CA THR A 43 41.64 -20.15 32.89
C THR A 43 43.00 -19.48 32.73
N VAL A 44 43.05 -18.24 32.26
CA VAL A 44 44.31 -17.46 32.23
C VAL A 44 44.92 -17.34 33.60
N SER A 45 44.12 -17.02 34.65
CA SER A 45 44.58 -16.89 36.02
C SER A 45 45.15 -18.24 36.59
N GLU A 46 44.52 -19.38 36.25
CA GLU A 46 44.99 -20.71 36.63
C GLU A 46 46.29 -21.09 35.89
N VAL A 47 46.40 -20.78 34.59
CA VAL A 47 47.58 -21.05 33.79
C VAL A 47 48.81 -20.23 34.22
N ILE A 48 48.62 -19.01 34.68
CA ILE A 48 49.70 -18.21 35.28
C ILE A 48 50.35 -18.95 36.46
N ILE A 49 49.55 -19.65 37.24
CA ILE A 49 50.03 -20.43 38.41
C ILE A 49 50.59 -21.79 38.02
N SER A 50 49.92 -22.49 37.10
CA SER A 50 50.24 -23.85 36.72
C SER A 50 51.29 -24.00 35.60
N GLY A 51 51.47 -22.97 34.75
CA GLY A 51 52.35 -23.01 33.59
C GLY A 51 51.81 -23.82 32.38
N ASP A 52 50.57 -24.34 32.44
CA ASP A 52 49.98 -25.19 31.40
C ASP A 52 49.37 -24.40 30.24
N ILE A 53 50.23 -23.95 29.31
CA ILE A 53 49.82 -23.20 28.10
C ILE A 53 48.92 -24.02 27.19
N ALA A 54 49.05 -25.35 27.15
CA ALA A 54 48.25 -26.21 26.26
C ALA A 54 46.76 -26.14 26.63
N ARG A 55 46.42 -26.08 27.90
CA ARG A 55 45.04 -25.90 28.37
C ARG A 55 44.44 -24.56 27.89
N LEU A 56 45.22 -23.47 27.92
CA LEU A 56 44.76 -22.16 27.42
C LEU A 56 44.51 -22.22 25.90
N LEU A 57 45.41 -22.80 25.12
CA LEU A 57 45.26 -22.93 23.67
C LEU A 57 44.02 -23.74 23.27
N THR A 58 43.76 -24.85 23.97
CA THR A 58 42.53 -25.67 23.73
C THR A 58 41.26 -24.90 24.05
N PHE A 59 41.26 -24.10 25.12
CA PHE A 59 40.11 -23.26 25.47
C PHE A 59 39.86 -22.13 24.46
N ILE A 60 40.92 -21.47 23.97
CA ILE A 60 40.83 -20.48 22.88
C ILE A 60 40.22 -21.12 21.63
N GLY A 61 40.64 -22.37 21.28
CA GLY A 61 40.05 -23.10 20.15
C GLY A 61 38.54 -23.31 20.32
N LEU A 62 38.07 -23.68 21.52
CA LEU A 62 36.65 -23.81 21.83
C LEU A 62 35.90 -22.47 21.71
N CYS A 63 36.50 -21.37 22.18
CA CYS A 63 35.91 -20.01 22.02
C CYS A 63 35.77 -19.62 20.55
N CYS A 64 36.76 -19.94 19.70
CA CYS A 64 36.68 -19.69 18.26
C CYS A 64 35.56 -20.50 17.58
N ILE A 65 35.41 -21.78 17.93
CA ILE A 65 34.31 -22.63 17.44
C ILE A 65 32.95 -22.04 17.84
N TYR A 66 32.81 -21.62 19.11
CA TYR A 66 31.59 -20.98 19.60
C TYR A 66 31.29 -19.68 18.87
N ALA A 67 32.28 -18.83 18.61
CA ALA A 67 32.12 -17.59 17.87
C ALA A 67 31.63 -17.85 16.43
N ILE A 68 32.17 -18.87 15.75
CA ILE A 68 31.70 -19.27 14.41
C ILE A 68 30.26 -19.76 14.48
N ALA A 69 29.91 -20.62 15.47
CA ALA A 69 28.56 -21.11 15.66
C ALA A 69 27.56 -19.94 15.93
N THR A 70 27.97 -18.96 16.73
CA THR A 70 27.20 -17.74 16.99
C THR A 70 26.95 -16.96 15.68
N GLY A 71 27.98 -16.79 14.86
CA GLY A 71 27.85 -16.11 13.55
C GLY A 71 26.86 -16.83 12.62
N ILE A 72 26.93 -18.15 12.53
CA ILE A 72 25.99 -18.96 11.73
C ILE A 72 24.55 -18.80 12.25
N LEU A 73 24.37 -18.82 13.58
CA LEU A 73 23.04 -18.66 14.20
C LEU A 73 22.45 -17.27 13.94
N LEU A 74 23.26 -16.20 14.01
CA LEU A 74 22.83 -14.83 13.67
C LEU A 74 22.45 -14.70 12.19
N MET A 75 23.17 -15.35 11.29
CA MET A 75 22.78 -15.43 9.87
C MET A 75 21.43 -16.15 9.69
N LEU A 76 21.22 -17.27 10.38
CA LEU A 76 19.96 -18.00 10.37
C LEU A 76 18.80 -17.14 10.92
N GLN A 77 19.04 -16.42 12.01
CA GLN A 77 18.08 -15.48 12.59
C GLN A 77 17.67 -14.40 11.57
N GLY A 78 18.65 -13.77 10.91
CA GLY A 78 18.40 -12.79 9.87
C GLY A 78 17.60 -13.34 8.70
N TYR A 79 17.92 -14.56 8.26
CA TYR A 79 17.21 -15.25 7.19
C TYR A 79 15.74 -15.57 7.56
N VAL A 80 15.51 -16.10 8.76
CA VAL A 80 14.15 -16.41 9.25
C VAL A 80 13.33 -15.13 9.39
N ARG A 81 13.93 -14.06 9.94
CA ARG A 81 13.31 -12.74 10.05
C ARG A 81 12.91 -12.19 8.67
N ALA A 82 13.82 -12.20 7.71
CA ALA A 82 13.57 -11.68 6.37
C ALA A 82 12.42 -12.45 5.67
N ARG A 83 12.36 -13.76 5.79
CA ARG A 83 11.25 -14.58 5.28
C ARG A 83 9.92 -14.23 5.95
N LEU A 84 9.90 -14.09 7.28
CA LEU A 84 8.70 -13.72 8.03
C LEU A 84 8.16 -12.35 7.56
N VAL A 85 9.03 -11.35 7.44
CA VAL A 85 8.68 -10.01 6.96
C VAL A 85 8.13 -10.08 5.54
N ARG A 86 8.86 -10.70 4.61
CA ARG A 86 8.45 -10.87 3.22
C ARG A 86 7.05 -11.49 3.10
N ASP A 87 6.83 -12.64 3.75
CA ASP A 87 5.57 -13.39 3.62
C ASP A 87 4.39 -12.62 4.21
N THR A 88 4.64 -11.86 5.28
CA THR A 88 3.63 -10.99 5.91
C THR A 88 3.27 -9.83 4.99
N VAL A 89 4.26 -9.11 4.46
CA VAL A 89 4.07 -7.94 3.61
C VAL A 89 3.38 -8.31 2.30
N ILE A 90 3.75 -9.44 1.67
CA ILE A 90 3.08 -9.94 0.45
C ILE A 90 1.59 -10.15 0.70
N LYS A 91 1.21 -10.79 1.81
CA LYS A 91 -0.20 -11.02 2.14
C LYS A 91 -0.93 -9.71 2.40
N MET A 92 -0.30 -8.77 3.12
CA MET A 92 -0.90 -7.45 3.39
C MET A 92 -1.11 -6.65 2.10
N ARG A 93 -0.12 -6.62 1.19
CA ARG A 93 -0.26 -5.97 -0.12
C ARG A 93 -1.40 -6.59 -0.94
N ASN A 94 -1.47 -7.92 -0.97
CA ASN A 94 -2.53 -8.63 -1.69
C ASN A 94 -3.93 -8.35 -1.09
N SER A 95 -4.05 -8.33 0.25
CA SER A 95 -5.31 -7.98 0.92
C SER A 95 -5.71 -6.52 0.62
N ALA A 96 -4.76 -5.58 0.63
CA ALA A 96 -5.03 -4.17 0.31
C ALA A 96 -5.50 -4.00 -1.15
N VAL A 97 -4.87 -4.69 -2.12
CA VAL A 97 -5.32 -4.67 -3.52
C VAL A 97 -6.71 -5.27 -3.66
N LYS A 98 -6.98 -6.41 -3.03
CA LYS A 98 -8.31 -7.03 -3.04
C LYS A 98 -9.37 -6.11 -2.44
N ALA A 99 -9.08 -5.46 -1.31
CA ALA A 99 -9.99 -4.53 -0.66
C ALA A 99 -10.27 -3.31 -1.55
N TYR A 100 -9.24 -2.76 -2.22
CA TYR A 100 -9.41 -1.65 -3.15
C TYR A 100 -10.30 -2.01 -4.35
N LEU A 101 -10.04 -3.17 -4.98
CA LEU A 101 -10.82 -3.64 -6.12
C LEU A 101 -12.28 -3.99 -5.77
N ARG A 102 -12.58 -4.17 -4.47
CA ARG A 102 -13.94 -4.47 -3.98
C ARG A 102 -14.70 -3.23 -3.52
N ARG A 103 -14.06 -2.06 -3.46
CA ARG A 103 -14.75 -0.81 -3.09
C ARG A 103 -15.70 -0.38 -4.19
N ASN A 104 -16.98 -0.24 -3.83
CA ASN A 104 -18.04 0.25 -4.74
C ASN A 104 -18.11 1.80 -4.81
N ASP A 105 -17.16 2.54 -4.23
CA ASP A 105 -17.20 4.00 -4.14
C ASP A 105 -16.66 4.65 -5.42
N ALA A 106 -17.44 4.60 -6.49
CA ALA A 106 -17.12 5.29 -7.75
C ALA A 106 -17.13 6.84 -7.63
N VAL A 107 -17.53 7.38 -6.48
CA VAL A 107 -17.72 8.84 -6.27
C VAL A 107 -16.38 9.58 -6.25
N ASN A 108 -15.27 8.93 -5.84
CA ASN A 108 -13.96 9.57 -5.63
C ASN A 108 -12.81 8.88 -6.38
N MET A 109 -13.04 8.31 -7.56
CA MET A 109 -12.02 7.50 -8.27
C MET A 109 -10.72 8.26 -8.56
N ASN A 110 -10.75 9.57 -8.83
CA ASN A 110 -9.54 10.35 -9.12
C ASN A 110 -8.74 10.71 -7.85
N GLU A 111 -9.40 10.95 -6.73
CA GLU A 111 -8.72 11.18 -5.43
C GLU A 111 -8.21 9.88 -4.84
N ASN A 112 -8.96 8.78 -4.99
CA ASN A 112 -8.62 7.47 -4.47
C ASN A 112 -7.42 6.80 -5.15
N SER A 113 -7.11 7.11 -6.42
CA SER A 113 -5.97 6.49 -7.12
C SER A 113 -4.62 6.93 -6.56
N ALA A 114 -4.44 8.22 -6.25
CA ALA A 114 -3.22 8.73 -5.64
C ALA A 114 -3.06 8.24 -4.18
N GLU A 115 -4.16 8.18 -3.44
CA GLU A 115 -4.20 7.63 -2.09
C GLU A 115 -3.84 6.12 -2.10
N PHE A 116 -4.42 5.35 -3.02
CA PHE A 116 -4.13 3.93 -3.18
C PHE A 116 -2.68 3.67 -3.58
N PHE A 117 -2.12 4.46 -4.49
CA PHE A 117 -0.72 4.38 -4.86
C PHE A 117 0.20 4.67 -3.65
N SER A 118 -0.10 5.73 -2.89
CA SER A 118 0.60 6.06 -1.65
C SER A 118 0.49 4.93 -0.61
N LEU A 119 -0.69 4.33 -0.49
CA LEU A 119 -0.97 3.22 0.42
C LEU A 119 -0.12 1.99 0.09
N LEU A 120 -0.03 1.59 -1.18
CA LEU A 120 0.74 0.41 -1.60
C LEU A 120 2.26 0.64 -1.67
N SER A 121 2.71 1.90 -1.79
CA SER A 121 4.12 2.27 -1.82
C SER A 121 4.61 2.71 -0.43
N GLN A 122 4.48 3.98 -0.09
CA GLN A 122 5.07 4.59 1.09
C GLN A 122 4.47 4.06 2.41
N ASN A 123 3.15 3.87 2.45
CA ASN A 123 2.50 3.38 3.68
C ASN A 123 2.88 1.93 3.97
N MET A 124 3.02 1.08 2.95
CA MET A 124 3.51 -0.29 3.14
C MET A 124 4.95 -0.34 3.63
N ASP A 125 5.82 0.54 3.17
CA ASP A 125 7.19 0.65 3.67
C ASP A 125 7.22 1.08 5.15
N THR A 126 6.33 1.98 5.56
CA THR A 126 6.15 2.37 6.96
C THR A 126 5.66 1.19 7.81
N ILE A 127 4.70 0.42 7.31
CA ILE A 127 4.22 -0.78 8.00
C ILE A 127 5.33 -1.82 8.13
N GLU A 128 6.11 -2.05 7.08
CA GLU A 128 7.21 -3.01 7.08
C GLU A 128 8.30 -2.62 8.07
N LYS A 129 8.79 -1.38 8.00
CA LYS A 129 9.96 -0.94 8.80
C LYS A 129 9.57 -0.56 10.23
N ASP A 130 8.52 0.27 10.39
CA ASP A 130 8.20 0.85 11.69
C ASP A 130 7.24 -0.01 12.51
N TRP A 131 6.21 -0.59 11.88
CA TRP A 131 5.29 -1.44 12.63
C TRP A 131 5.81 -2.88 12.79
N LEU A 132 6.08 -3.59 11.68
CA LEU A 132 6.49 -5.00 11.73
C LEU A 132 7.92 -5.13 12.24
N GLY A 133 8.86 -4.36 11.66
CA GLY A 133 10.25 -4.28 12.11
C GLY A 133 10.33 -3.88 13.56
N GLY A 134 9.64 -2.81 13.95
CA GLY A 134 9.59 -2.34 15.34
C GLY A 134 9.04 -3.37 16.33
N LEU A 135 8.01 -4.16 15.98
CA LEU A 135 7.51 -5.25 16.82
C LEU A 135 8.53 -6.37 16.99
N LEU A 136 9.19 -6.80 15.90
CA LEU A 136 10.19 -7.86 15.94
C LEU A 136 11.43 -7.42 16.73
N ASP A 137 11.88 -6.17 16.56
CA ASP A 137 13.01 -5.62 17.30
C ASP A 137 12.69 -5.40 18.78
N ALA A 138 11.47 -4.96 19.11
CA ALA A 138 11.04 -4.87 20.51
C ALA A 138 10.98 -6.25 21.18
N PHE A 139 10.51 -7.28 20.48
CA PHE A 139 10.53 -8.67 20.97
C PHE A 139 11.97 -9.16 21.16
N ALA A 140 12.87 -8.92 20.21
CA ALA A 140 14.29 -9.28 20.33
C ALA A 140 14.93 -8.59 21.54
N SER A 141 14.71 -7.30 21.73
CA SER A 141 15.18 -6.53 22.89
C SER A 141 14.66 -7.11 24.21
N CYS A 142 13.38 -7.50 24.27
CA CYS A 142 12.84 -8.17 25.46
C CYS A 142 13.57 -9.49 25.76
N CYS A 143 13.84 -10.32 24.74
CA CYS A 143 14.58 -11.57 24.93
C CYS A 143 16.00 -11.32 25.44
N GLU A 144 16.72 -10.38 24.84
CA GLU A 144 18.08 -10.02 25.22
C GLU A 144 18.16 -9.52 26.66
N ILE A 145 17.31 -8.54 27.03
CA ILE A 145 17.25 -7.99 28.38
C ILE A 145 16.92 -9.08 29.40
N THR A 146 15.94 -9.93 29.12
CA THR A 146 15.50 -10.97 30.05
C THR A 146 16.60 -11.99 30.28
N ILE A 147 17.21 -12.52 29.20
CA ILE A 147 18.25 -13.54 29.28
C ILE A 147 19.51 -12.99 29.97
N ALA A 148 19.96 -11.79 29.57
CA ALA A 148 21.12 -11.17 30.22
C ALA A 148 20.86 -10.90 31.72
N SER A 149 19.66 -10.45 32.10
CA SER A 149 19.29 -10.24 33.51
C SER A 149 19.25 -11.55 34.31
N LEU A 150 18.74 -12.63 33.72
CA LEU A 150 18.74 -13.95 34.36
C LEU A 150 20.17 -14.48 34.58
N LEU A 151 21.06 -14.26 33.61
CA LEU A 151 22.47 -14.65 33.76
C LEU A 151 23.20 -13.79 34.79
N LEU A 152 22.90 -12.51 34.89
CA LEU A 152 23.43 -11.67 35.96
C LEU A 152 23.01 -12.17 37.36
N LEU A 153 21.72 -12.54 37.51
CA LEU A 153 21.20 -13.14 38.75
C LEU A 153 21.88 -14.47 39.09
N TYR A 154 22.19 -15.29 38.07
CA TYR A 154 22.90 -16.55 38.24
C TYR A 154 24.34 -16.33 38.75
N ILE A 155 25.04 -15.30 38.24
CA ILE A 155 26.44 -15.02 38.68
C ILE A 155 26.47 -14.58 40.15
N ASN A 156 25.71 -13.51 40.47
CA ASN A 156 25.57 -13.06 41.87
C ASN A 156 24.33 -12.18 41.99
N PRO A 157 23.33 -12.54 42.85
CA PRO A 157 22.08 -11.78 42.96
C PRO A 157 22.29 -10.33 43.45
N VAL A 158 23.25 -10.08 44.32
CA VAL A 158 23.51 -8.71 44.87
C VAL A 158 24.10 -7.81 43.79
N VAL A 159 25.12 -8.31 43.08
CA VAL A 159 25.72 -7.62 41.93
C VAL A 159 24.68 -7.38 40.84
N ALA A 160 23.81 -8.34 40.57
CA ALA A 160 22.75 -8.20 39.59
C ALA A 160 21.76 -7.07 39.91
N VAL A 161 21.27 -7.00 41.16
CA VAL A 161 20.35 -5.93 41.60
C VAL A 161 21.02 -4.56 41.48
N ILE A 162 22.26 -4.42 41.95
CA ILE A 162 23.01 -3.18 41.82
C ILE A 162 23.21 -2.78 40.36
N SER A 163 23.60 -3.76 39.53
CA SER A 163 23.79 -3.54 38.09
C SER A 163 22.49 -3.09 37.41
N ILE A 164 21.35 -3.72 37.70
CA ILE A 164 20.05 -3.33 37.15
C ILE A 164 19.64 -1.91 37.55
N LEU A 165 19.88 -1.52 38.82
CA LEU A 165 19.62 -0.17 39.29
C LEU A 165 20.48 0.89 38.58
N VAL A 166 21.78 0.61 38.41
CA VAL A 166 22.68 1.50 37.68
C VAL A 166 22.33 1.60 36.20
N MET A 167 21.94 0.47 35.57
CA MET A 167 21.50 0.40 34.15
C MET A 167 20.17 1.12 33.90
N ALA A 168 19.34 1.32 34.91
CA ALA A 168 18.09 2.07 34.76
C ALA A 168 18.31 3.54 34.40
N ILE A 169 19.44 4.14 34.84
CA ILE A 169 19.72 5.56 34.63
C ILE A 169 19.77 5.95 33.14
N PRO A 170 20.60 5.33 32.28
CA PRO A 170 20.66 5.68 30.87
C PRO A 170 19.35 5.35 30.11
N THR A 171 18.54 4.41 30.58
CA THR A 171 17.28 4.02 29.90
C THR A 171 16.15 5.02 30.11
N ILE A 172 16.19 5.84 31.18
CA ILE A 172 15.18 6.85 31.46
C ILE A 172 15.36 8.09 30.58
N ILE A 173 16.61 8.42 30.20
CA ILE A 173 16.94 9.66 29.47
C ILE A 173 16.12 9.84 28.17
N PRO A 174 16.04 8.87 27.24
CA PRO A 174 15.25 9.02 26.01
C PRO A 174 13.76 9.31 26.31
N GLY A 175 13.24 8.75 27.42
CA GLY A 175 11.87 8.95 27.88
C GLY A 175 11.54 10.41 28.19
N VAL A 176 12.50 11.14 28.81
CA VAL A 176 12.33 12.57 29.12
C VAL A 176 12.18 13.43 27.87
N PHE A 177 12.88 13.07 26.77
CA PHE A 177 12.88 13.82 25.51
C PHE A 177 11.82 13.37 24.52
N THR A 178 10.98 12.40 24.87
CA THR A 178 9.97 11.83 23.95
C THR A 178 9.04 12.90 23.37
N LYS A 179 8.56 13.85 24.16
CA LYS A 179 7.68 14.93 23.70
C LYS A 179 8.35 15.82 22.66
N GLN A 180 9.61 16.17 22.86
CA GLN A 180 10.38 17.00 21.94
C GLN A 180 10.63 16.28 20.62
N LEU A 181 11.01 14.99 20.67
CA LEU A 181 11.20 14.16 19.48
C LEU A 181 9.91 13.99 18.68
N THR A 182 8.78 13.76 19.38
CA THR A 182 7.47 13.65 18.71
C THR A 182 7.09 14.95 18.01
N HIS A 183 7.28 16.10 18.66
CA HIS A 183 7.00 17.40 18.04
C HIS A 183 7.87 17.65 16.79
N CYS A 184 9.17 17.35 16.85
CA CYS A 184 10.05 17.46 15.67
C CYS A 184 9.58 16.53 14.51
N GLN A 185 9.11 15.32 14.82
CA GLN A 185 8.58 14.38 13.82
C GLN A 185 7.28 14.89 13.19
N GLU A 186 6.36 15.44 13.99
CA GLU A 186 5.11 16.04 13.49
C GLU A 186 5.39 17.22 12.53
N GLU A 187 6.37 18.07 12.85
CA GLU A 187 6.81 19.16 11.98
C GLU A 187 7.37 18.64 10.64
N ILE A 188 8.18 17.57 10.66
CA ILE A 188 8.70 16.95 9.45
C ILE A 188 7.56 16.42 8.59
N VAL A 189 6.58 15.71 9.18
CA VAL A 189 5.41 15.19 8.45
C VAL A 189 4.66 16.33 7.77
N LYS A 190 4.37 17.42 8.48
CA LYS A 190 3.68 18.60 7.94
C LYS A 190 4.43 19.23 6.75
N ASN A 191 5.76 19.41 6.90
CA ASN A 191 6.59 19.97 5.83
C ASN A 191 6.74 19.01 4.63
N THR A 192 6.74 17.69 4.86
CA THR A 192 6.76 16.67 3.80
C THR A 192 5.49 16.73 2.93
N VAL A 193 4.32 16.92 3.55
CA VAL A 193 3.06 17.09 2.80
C VAL A 193 3.12 18.32 1.91
N SER A 194 3.60 19.45 2.44
CA SER A 194 3.75 20.71 1.66
C SER A 194 4.75 20.53 0.51
N TYR A 195 5.89 19.89 0.76
CA TYR A 195 6.90 19.60 -0.26
C TYR A 195 6.35 18.71 -1.38
N ASN A 196 5.69 17.61 -1.03
CA ASN A 196 5.10 16.69 -2.01
C ASN A 196 4.01 17.38 -2.85
N GLY A 197 3.20 18.25 -2.22
CA GLY A 197 2.21 19.07 -2.94
C GLY A 197 2.86 19.94 -4.00
N GLN A 198 3.96 20.61 -3.66
CA GLN A 198 4.69 21.46 -4.61
C GLN A 198 5.36 20.68 -5.75
N ILE A 199 5.96 19.51 -5.46
CA ILE A 199 6.51 18.63 -6.51
C ILE A 199 5.42 18.20 -7.48
N ARG A 200 4.23 17.85 -6.96
CA ARG A 200 3.08 17.50 -7.79
C ARG A 200 2.65 18.66 -8.68
N ASP A 201 2.57 19.87 -8.13
CA ASP A 201 2.19 21.08 -8.90
C ASP A 201 3.20 21.36 -10.02
N ILE A 202 4.50 21.23 -9.75
CA ILE A 202 5.56 21.40 -10.77
C ILE A 202 5.43 20.32 -11.85
N SER A 203 5.20 19.06 -11.46
CA SER A 203 5.08 17.93 -12.40
C SER A 203 3.86 18.06 -13.30
N LEU A 204 2.69 18.38 -12.74
CA LEU A 204 1.44 18.53 -13.49
C LEU A 204 1.41 19.84 -14.31
N GLY A 205 2.05 20.90 -13.79
CA GLY A 205 2.13 22.20 -14.44
C GLY A 205 3.33 22.38 -15.37
N PHE A 206 4.11 21.32 -15.67
CA PHE A 206 5.37 21.41 -16.41
C PHE A 206 5.25 22.17 -17.73
N ASP A 207 4.25 21.84 -18.56
CA ASP A 207 4.04 22.48 -19.85
C ASP A 207 3.67 23.96 -19.70
N VAL A 208 2.90 24.31 -18.67
CA VAL A 208 2.53 25.70 -18.36
C VAL A 208 3.77 26.48 -17.92
N ILE A 209 4.55 25.93 -16.99
CA ILE A 209 5.78 26.57 -16.50
C ILE A 209 6.73 26.87 -17.67
N ARG A 210 6.89 25.91 -18.57
CA ARG A 210 7.79 26.01 -19.73
C ARG A 210 7.27 26.98 -20.79
N SER A 211 5.97 26.96 -21.09
CA SER A 211 5.37 27.85 -22.08
C SER A 211 5.41 29.33 -21.68
N PHE A 212 5.41 29.61 -20.36
CA PHE A 212 5.49 30.97 -19.83
C PHE A 212 6.91 31.37 -19.37
N HIS A 213 7.95 30.52 -19.58
CA HIS A 213 9.34 30.75 -19.19
C HIS A 213 9.49 31.14 -17.70
N LYS A 214 8.83 30.38 -16.80
CA LYS A 214 8.81 30.65 -15.35
C LYS A 214 9.63 29.64 -14.54
N GLU A 215 10.53 28.91 -15.14
CA GLU A 215 11.35 27.86 -14.50
C GLU A 215 12.06 28.38 -13.25
N ASN A 216 12.70 29.56 -13.36
CA ASN A 216 13.42 30.16 -12.23
C ASN A 216 12.52 30.47 -11.04
N ASN A 217 11.28 30.92 -11.29
CA ASN A 217 10.35 31.23 -10.21
C ASN A 217 9.94 29.97 -9.45
N PHE A 218 9.65 28.90 -10.17
CA PHE A 218 9.25 27.62 -9.57
C PHE A 218 10.43 26.92 -8.90
N THR A 219 11.66 27.00 -9.47
CA THR A 219 12.89 26.51 -8.85
C THR A 219 13.17 27.22 -7.52
N ASN A 220 13.07 28.57 -7.47
CA ASN A 220 13.27 29.31 -6.23
C ASN A 220 12.21 28.98 -5.17
N ARG A 221 10.93 28.84 -5.58
CA ARG A 221 9.86 28.42 -4.68
C ARG A 221 10.08 27.01 -4.14
N HIS A 222 10.51 26.08 -4.99
CA HIS A 222 10.89 24.73 -4.56
C HIS A 222 12.05 24.76 -3.57
N LEU A 223 13.10 25.56 -3.83
CA LEU A 223 14.26 25.68 -2.95
C LEU A 223 13.88 26.09 -1.53
N LEU A 224 12.97 27.07 -1.38
CA LEU A 224 12.49 27.52 -0.06
C LEU A 224 11.79 26.39 0.72
N VAL A 225 10.91 25.64 0.05
CA VAL A 225 10.19 24.53 0.73
C VAL A 225 11.13 23.35 1.02
N ALA A 226 12.08 23.07 0.13
CA ALA A 226 13.11 22.06 0.36
C ALA A 226 14.00 22.43 1.57
N GLN A 227 14.44 23.69 1.66
CA GLN A 227 15.22 24.19 2.81
C GLN A 227 14.46 24.09 4.13
N GLN A 228 13.15 24.39 4.13
CA GLN A 228 12.31 24.22 5.32
C GLN A 228 12.23 22.75 5.76
N LEU A 229 11.97 21.83 4.82
CA LEU A 229 11.89 20.40 5.13
C LEU A 229 13.23 19.85 5.63
N GLU A 230 14.31 20.11 4.88
CA GLU A 230 15.64 19.61 5.26
C GLU A 230 16.16 20.25 6.53
N GLY A 231 15.85 21.52 6.78
CA GLY A 231 16.15 22.18 8.06
C GLY A 231 15.46 21.50 9.25
N LYS A 232 14.18 21.07 9.12
CA LYS A 232 13.50 20.32 10.18
C LYS A 232 14.07 18.92 10.39
N LYS A 233 14.48 18.24 9.31
CA LYS A 233 15.18 16.94 9.39
C LYS A 233 16.54 17.09 10.08
N ALA A 234 17.30 18.11 9.72
CA ALA A 234 18.59 18.42 10.35
C ALA A 234 18.41 18.67 11.85
N HIS A 235 17.42 19.48 12.23
CA HIS A 235 17.14 19.77 13.65
C HIS A 235 16.77 18.50 14.44
N LEU A 236 15.93 17.60 13.88
CA LEU A 236 15.65 16.30 14.51
C LEU A 236 16.94 15.47 14.67
N SER A 237 17.80 15.44 13.65
CA SER A 237 19.09 14.73 13.69
C SER A 237 20.01 15.30 14.77
N GLU A 238 20.11 16.63 14.91
CA GLU A 238 20.88 17.30 15.95
C GLU A 238 20.38 16.92 17.35
N VAL A 239 19.07 17.04 17.60
CA VAL A 239 18.46 16.66 18.88
C VAL A 239 18.71 15.18 19.19
N THR A 240 18.52 14.31 18.21
CA THR A 240 18.76 12.87 18.38
C THR A 240 20.22 12.56 18.67
N SER A 241 21.16 13.24 17.99
CA SER A 241 22.60 13.09 18.21
C SER A 241 23.02 13.55 19.61
N LEU A 242 22.48 14.67 20.10
CA LEU A 242 22.73 15.14 21.45
C LEU A 242 22.24 14.13 22.50
N ILE A 243 21.00 13.65 22.36
CA ILE A 243 20.44 12.62 23.25
C ILE A 243 21.29 11.36 23.24
N SER A 244 21.67 10.87 22.04
CA SER A 244 22.51 9.69 21.90
C SER A 244 23.88 9.87 22.54
N GLY A 245 24.49 11.05 22.41
CA GLY A 245 25.76 11.39 23.07
C GLY A 245 25.66 11.30 24.59
N PHE A 246 24.62 11.91 25.19
CA PHE A 246 24.38 11.83 26.62
C PHE A 246 24.12 10.40 27.09
N VAL A 247 23.25 9.66 26.38
CA VAL A 247 22.97 8.25 26.70
C VAL A 247 24.24 7.42 26.66
N THR A 248 25.09 7.59 25.63
CA THR A 248 26.35 6.87 25.49
C THR A 248 27.32 7.20 26.64
N ALA A 249 27.51 8.47 26.94
CA ALA A 249 28.41 8.89 28.04
C ALA A 249 27.98 8.29 29.38
N ILE A 250 26.68 8.34 29.70
CA ILE A 250 26.15 7.81 30.96
C ILE A 250 26.20 6.26 30.94
N SER A 251 25.96 5.62 29.80
CA SER A 251 26.06 4.14 29.67
C SER A 251 27.48 3.65 29.90
N VAL A 252 28.48 4.31 29.32
CA VAL A 252 29.89 3.98 29.56
C VAL A 252 30.28 4.23 31.02
N SER A 253 29.86 5.35 31.63
CA SER A 253 30.08 5.62 33.06
C SER A 253 29.44 4.56 33.94
N SER A 254 28.21 4.13 33.61
CA SER A 254 27.51 3.03 34.30
C SER A 254 28.29 1.72 34.23
N GLN A 255 28.87 1.40 33.07
CA GLN A 255 29.70 0.19 32.91
C GLN A 255 30.96 0.24 33.77
N PHE A 256 31.64 1.39 33.85
CA PHE A 256 32.79 1.52 34.76
C PHE A 256 32.39 1.39 36.23
N ILE A 257 31.25 1.95 36.63
CA ILE A 257 30.74 1.81 38.01
C ILE A 257 30.46 0.33 38.33
N ILE A 258 29.75 -0.37 37.43
CA ILE A 258 29.41 -1.80 37.56
C ILE A 258 30.70 -2.64 37.62
N MET A 259 31.66 -2.36 36.75
CA MET A 259 32.96 -3.04 36.72
C MET A 259 33.72 -2.83 38.05
N GLY A 260 33.75 -1.60 38.55
CA GLY A 260 34.38 -1.27 39.83
C GLY A 260 33.73 -1.99 41.02
N ILE A 261 32.40 -1.94 41.12
CA ILE A 261 31.65 -2.63 42.18
C ILE A 261 31.89 -4.15 42.10
N THR A 262 31.79 -4.74 40.91
CA THR A 262 32.03 -6.18 40.73
C THR A 262 33.49 -6.54 41.07
N GLY A 263 34.44 -5.66 40.75
CA GLY A 263 35.84 -5.81 41.12
C GLY A 263 36.05 -5.84 42.64
N ILE A 264 35.36 -4.97 43.41
CA ILE A 264 35.38 -5.00 44.88
C ILE A 264 34.87 -6.35 45.40
N PHE A 265 33.75 -6.85 44.87
CA PHE A 265 33.21 -8.16 45.23
C PHE A 265 34.16 -9.30 44.85
N ALA A 266 34.93 -9.19 43.78
CA ALA A 266 35.95 -10.16 43.40
C ALA A 266 37.12 -10.15 44.36
N VAL A 267 37.62 -8.97 44.80
CA VAL A 267 38.67 -8.85 45.81
C VAL A 267 38.24 -9.45 47.15
N GLN A 268 36.95 -9.29 47.51
CA GLN A 268 36.38 -9.88 48.72
C GLN A 268 36.09 -11.41 48.60
N GLY A 269 36.31 -12.01 47.43
CA GLY A 269 36.10 -13.43 47.19
C GLY A 269 34.64 -13.86 46.96
N PHE A 270 33.70 -12.90 46.85
CA PHE A 270 32.29 -13.24 46.61
C PHE A 270 31.98 -13.64 45.14
N VAL A 271 32.82 -13.22 44.18
CA VAL A 271 32.73 -13.60 42.75
C VAL A 271 34.13 -13.85 42.19
N SER A 272 34.26 -14.59 41.11
CA SER A 272 35.56 -14.83 40.45
C SER A 272 36.03 -13.58 39.69
N LEU A 273 37.31 -13.47 39.40
CA LEU A 273 37.88 -12.40 38.60
C LEU A 273 37.25 -12.36 37.19
N GLY A 274 37.00 -13.52 36.61
CA GLY A 274 36.30 -13.62 35.31
C GLY A 274 34.87 -13.06 35.36
N SER A 275 34.20 -13.12 36.50
CA SER A 275 32.83 -12.57 36.63
C SER A 275 32.79 -11.07 36.44
N VAL A 276 33.88 -10.33 36.67
CA VAL A 276 33.97 -8.88 36.40
C VAL A 276 33.74 -8.59 34.91
N VAL A 277 34.37 -9.37 34.04
CA VAL A 277 34.20 -9.25 32.58
C VAL A 277 32.80 -9.69 32.16
N ALA A 278 32.30 -10.82 32.69
CA ALA A 278 30.98 -11.30 32.37
C ALA A 278 29.87 -10.29 32.74
N VAL A 279 29.91 -9.76 33.97
CA VAL A 279 28.93 -8.77 34.44
C VAL A 279 28.98 -7.48 33.61
N THR A 280 30.15 -6.99 33.25
CA THR A 280 30.32 -5.81 32.41
C THR A 280 29.74 -6.05 31.01
N GLN A 281 30.04 -7.21 30.41
CA GLN A 281 29.52 -7.59 29.08
C GLN A 281 27.98 -7.76 29.06
N LEU A 282 27.44 -8.47 30.06
CA LEU A 282 25.98 -8.65 30.20
C LEU A 282 25.27 -7.32 30.47
N SER A 283 25.90 -6.42 31.25
CA SER A 283 25.37 -5.07 31.48
C SER A 283 25.22 -4.30 30.17
N GLY A 284 26.21 -4.37 29.28
CA GLY A 284 26.10 -3.79 27.92
C GLY A 284 24.94 -4.35 27.10
N GLN A 285 24.71 -5.67 27.19
CA GLN A 285 23.59 -6.34 26.50
C GLN A 285 22.21 -6.00 27.09
N VAL A 286 22.12 -5.41 28.28
CA VAL A 286 20.87 -4.84 28.84
C VAL A 286 20.71 -3.39 28.46
N ILE A 287 21.76 -2.57 28.62
CA ILE A 287 21.69 -1.11 28.40
C ILE A 287 21.32 -0.77 26.95
N ALA A 288 21.97 -1.39 25.97
CA ALA A 288 21.78 -1.06 24.55
C ALA A 288 20.35 -1.30 24.08
N PRO A 289 19.74 -2.49 24.24
CA PRO A 289 18.34 -2.72 23.86
C PRO A 289 17.35 -1.89 24.70
N ALA A 290 17.59 -1.72 25.99
CA ALA A 290 16.70 -0.98 26.87
C ALA A 290 16.63 0.52 26.50
N SER A 291 17.73 1.13 26.08
CA SER A 291 17.77 2.52 25.64
C SER A 291 16.98 2.78 24.35
N THR A 292 16.86 1.78 23.46
CA THR A 292 16.14 1.89 22.18
C THR A 292 14.69 1.42 22.27
N PHE A 293 14.33 0.63 23.29
CA PHE A 293 13.04 0.00 23.45
C PHE A 293 11.85 0.97 23.41
N ALA A 294 11.95 2.09 24.11
CA ALA A 294 10.89 3.12 24.11
C ALA A 294 10.69 3.73 22.72
N SER A 295 11.77 3.96 21.97
CA SER A 295 11.70 4.45 20.58
C SER A 295 11.05 3.43 19.65
N LEU A 296 11.37 2.15 19.79
CA LEU A 296 10.74 1.06 19.00
C LEU A 296 9.23 1.01 19.25
N LEU A 297 8.79 1.07 20.51
CA LEU A 297 7.36 1.15 20.85
C LEU A 297 6.69 2.41 20.29
N GLY A 298 7.41 3.53 20.28
CA GLY A 298 6.97 4.79 19.67
C GLY A 298 6.70 4.62 18.17
N LYS A 299 7.64 4.04 17.43
CA LYS A 299 7.50 3.73 16.00
C LYS A 299 6.29 2.82 15.72
N VAL A 300 6.13 1.74 16.49
CA VAL A 300 4.99 0.82 16.37
C VAL A 300 3.65 1.54 16.59
N LYS A 301 3.58 2.43 17.61
CA LYS A 301 2.37 3.21 17.86
C LYS A 301 2.08 4.21 16.76
N ALA A 302 3.09 4.91 16.24
CA ALA A 302 2.95 5.89 15.16
C ALA A 302 2.51 5.24 13.85
N ALA A 303 3.01 4.04 13.55
CA ALA A 303 2.63 3.29 12.34
C ALA A 303 1.24 2.60 12.44
N TYR A 304 0.65 2.49 13.64
CA TYR A 304 -0.63 1.80 13.83
C TYR A 304 -1.83 2.41 13.07
N PRO A 305 -2.01 3.75 13.00
CA PRO A 305 -3.06 4.34 12.17
C PRO A 305 -2.90 4.00 10.68
N VAL A 306 -1.67 3.99 10.17
CA VAL A 306 -1.35 3.60 8.79
C VAL A 306 -1.70 2.12 8.55
N LEU A 307 -1.35 1.25 9.50
CA LEU A 307 -1.74 -0.15 9.47
C LEU A 307 -3.27 -0.31 9.43
N LYS A 308 -4.01 0.44 10.23
CA LYS A 308 -5.48 0.38 10.27
C LYS A 308 -6.10 0.82 8.94
N ALA A 309 -5.51 1.77 8.25
CA ALA A 309 -5.96 2.21 6.92
C ALA A 309 -5.74 1.13 5.85
N VAL A 310 -4.69 0.29 5.99
CA VAL A 310 -4.37 -0.80 5.05
C VAL A 310 -5.16 -2.06 5.36
N ILE A 311 -5.34 -2.37 6.64
CA ILE A 311 -6.21 -3.48 7.06
C ILE A 311 -7.65 -2.95 7.04
N CYS A 312 -8.22 -2.81 5.86
CA CYS A 312 -9.66 -2.83 5.74
C CYS A 312 -10.12 -4.15 6.33
N ASP A 313 -11.03 -4.10 7.31
CA ASP A 313 -11.57 -5.30 7.92
C ASP A 313 -12.12 -6.18 6.81
N ASP A 314 -11.42 -7.31 6.53
CA ASP A 314 -11.88 -8.34 5.58
C ASP A 314 -13.28 -8.87 5.96
N GLU A 315 -13.75 -8.53 7.17
CA GLU A 315 -15.04 -8.93 7.72
C GLU A 315 -16.18 -7.93 7.40
N GLU A 316 -15.87 -6.67 6.99
CA GLU A 316 -16.89 -5.63 6.74
C GLU A 316 -17.21 -5.40 5.26
N ILE A 317 -16.48 -6.00 4.34
CA ILE A 317 -16.87 -6.03 2.93
C ILE A 317 -17.13 -7.50 2.57
N PRO A 318 -18.33 -8.03 2.87
CA PRO A 318 -18.71 -9.28 2.27
C PRO A 318 -18.60 -9.06 0.75
N PHE A 319 -17.81 -9.87 0.08
CA PHE A 319 -18.07 -10.12 -1.32
C PHE A 319 -19.45 -10.79 -1.29
N ASP A 320 -20.49 -9.95 -1.25
CA ASP A 320 -21.83 -10.48 -1.41
C ASP A 320 -21.90 -10.98 -2.85
N ASN A 321 -21.58 -12.27 -3.02
CA ASN A 321 -21.91 -13.00 -4.23
C ASN A 321 -23.43 -12.95 -4.51
N LYS A 322 -24.18 -12.18 -3.74
CA LYS A 322 -25.61 -11.92 -3.85
C LYS A 322 -25.94 -10.62 -4.60
N GLU A 323 -24.99 -9.71 -4.86
CA GLU A 323 -25.17 -8.76 -5.94
C GLU A 323 -25.08 -9.57 -7.23
N ARG A 324 -26.16 -10.25 -7.55
CA ARG A 324 -26.28 -11.01 -8.78
C ARG A 324 -26.32 -10.01 -9.92
N HIS A 325 -25.24 -9.95 -10.69
CA HIS A 325 -25.22 -9.23 -11.95
C HIS A 325 -26.04 -10.04 -12.96
N TYR A 326 -27.13 -9.47 -13.40
CA TYR A 326 -28.01 -10.10 -14.37
C TYR A 326 -27.97 -9.35 -15.70
N ASP A 327 -28.10 -10.11 -16.77
CA ASP A 327 -28.49 -9.55 -18.06
C ASP A 327 -29.90 -8.96 -17.94
N VAL A 328 -30.13 -7.82 -18.57
CA VAL A 328 -31.45 -7.20 -18.65
C VAL A 328 -32.30 -8.00 -19.64
N GLU A 329 -33.38 -8.63 -19.16
CA GLU A 329 -34.26 -9.46 -20.00
C GLU A 329 -35.47 -8.69 -20.55
N HIS A 330 -36.00 -7.73 -19.76
CA HIS A 330 -37.20 -6.98 -20.13
C HIS A 330 -36.93 -5.46 -20.19
N GLU A 331 -36.57 -4.83 -19.07
CA GLU A 331 -36.43 -3.37 -19.04
C GLU A 331 -35.62 -2.87 -17.85
N ILE A 332 -35.06 -1.65 -18.01
CA ILE A 332 -34.49 -0.84 -16.93
C ILE A 332 -35.43 0.35 -16.71
N GLU A 333 -36.01 0.44 -15.51
CA GLU A 333 -36.92 1.52 -15.17
C GLU A 333 -36.30 2.43 -14.07
N LEU A 334 -36.24 3.73 -14.38
CA LEU A 334 -35.87 4.77 -13.41
C LEU A 334 -37.13 5.44 -12.85
N LYS A 335 -37.28 5.45 -11.53
CA LYS A 335 -38.43 6.08 -10.82
C LYS A 335 -37.96 7.23 -9.95
N ASN A 336 -38.18 8.45 -10.40
CA ASN A 336 -37.88 9.69 -9.65
C ASN A 336 -36.44 9.72 -9.09
N VAL A 337 -35.47 9.25 -9.86
CA VAL A 337 -34.07 9.13 -9.44
C VAL A 337 -33.47 10.50 -9.24
N THR A 338 -32.89 10.73 -8.06
CA THR A 338 -32.19 11.96 -7.71
C THR A 338 -30.78 11.61 -7.22
N TYR A 339 -29.80 12.35 -7.69
CA TYR A 339 -28.42 12.23 -7.26
C TYR A 339 -27.67 13.56 -7.39
N LYS A 340 -26.90 13.92 -6.36
CA LYS A 340 -26.06 15.11 -6.33
C LYS A 340 -24.70 14.77 -5.73
N TYR A 341 -23.62 15.19 -6.36
CA TYR A 341 -22.29 15.07 -5.78
C TYR A 341 -22.13 16.02 -4.58
N PRO A 342 -21.37 15.63 -3.52
CA PRO A 342 -21.27 16.42 -2.29
C PRO A 342 -20.90 17.89 -2.49
N ASP A 343 -19.98 18.19 -3.41
CA ASP A 343 -19.44 19.52 -3.65
C ASP A 343 -19.94 20.16 -4.95
N SER A 344 -20.99 19.60 -5.58
CA SER A 344 -21.52 20.10 -6.86
C SER A 344 -22.78 20.90 -6.67
N ILE A 345 -22.89 21.99 -7.45
CA ILE A 345 -24.11 22.80 -7.54
C ILE A 345 -25.16 22.08 -8.39
N SER A 346 -24.72 21.28 -9.39
CA SER A 346 -25.58 20.57 -10.33
C SER A 346 -25.73 19.07 -9.96
N GLY A 347 -26.88 18.51 -10.25
CA GLY A 347 -27.18 17.09 -10.03
C GLY A 347 -28.38 16.64 -10.86
N LEU A 348 -28.72 15.37 -10.80
CA LEU A 348 -29.92 14.82 -11.39
C LEU A 348 -31.09 14.94 -10.41
N SER A 349 -32.21 15.45 -10.89
CA SER A 349 -33.41 15.63 -10.05
C SER A 349 -34.62 14.94 -10.68
N LYS A 350 -35.19 13.98 -9.95
CA LYS A 350 -36.44 13.27 -10.28
C LYS A 350 -36.48 12.69 -11.71
N ILE A 351 -35.39 12.09 -12.15
CA ILE A 351 -35.31 11.45 -13.47
C ILE A 351 -36.19 10.19 -13.47
N SER A 352 -37.07 10.10 -14.47
CA SER A 352 -37.90 8.92 -14.73
C SER A 352 -37.78 8.56 -16.20
N ALA A 353 -37.47 7.31 -16.51
CA ALA A 353 -37.34 6.77 -17.87
C ALA A 353 -37.46 5.25 -17.86
N CYS A 354 -37.79 4.67 -19.00
CA CYS A 354 -37.83 3.22 -19.20
C CYS A 354 -37.03 2.84 -20.46
N PHE A 355 -36.10 1.91 -20.30
CA PHE A 355 -35.25 1.38 -21.38
C PHE A 355 -35.54 -0.10 -21.55
N LYS A 356 -36.23 -0.49 -22.64
CA LYS A 356 -36.58 -1.88 -22.93
C LYS A 356 -35.37 -2.67 -23.48
N ALA A 357 -35.27 -3.92 -23.09
CA ALA A 357 -34.21 -4.82 -23.55
C ALA A 357 -34.16 -4.96 -25.07
N GLY A 358 -32.93 -5.08 -25.59
CA GLY A 358 -32.68 -5.24 -27.02
C GLY A 358 -32.84 -3.99 -27.88
N ARG A 359 -33.21 -2.83 -27.27
CA ARG A 359 -33.41 -1.57 -27.97
C ARG A 359 -32.23 -0.61 -27.86
N LYS A 360 -32.17 0.37 -28.77
CA LYS A 360 -31.10 1.38 -28.91
C LYS A 360 -31.62 2.74 -28.53
N TYR A 361 -30.99 3.35 -27.51
CA TYR A 361 -31.37 4.64 -26.98
C TYR A 361 -30.23 5.63 -27.09
N ALA A 362 -30.55 6.89 -27.45
CA ALA A 362 -29.62 7.99 -27.39
C ALA A 362 -30.09 9.03 -26.37
N ILE A 363 -29.15 9.59 -25.60
CA ILE A 363 -29.40 10.66 -24.65
C ILE A 363 -28.54 11.85 -25.05
N ILE A 364 -29.19 12.93 -25.49
CA ILE A 364 -28.53 14.17 -25.86
C ILE A 364 -28.69 15.22 -24.77
N GLY A 365 -27.85 16.24 -24.79
CA GLY A 365 -27.95 17.35 -23.86
C GLY A 365 -26.63 18.12 -23.70
N LYS A 366 -26.69 19.30 -23.09
CA LYS A 366 -25.53 20.16 -22.87
C LYS A 366 -24.45 19.47 -22.01
N SER A 367 -23.19 19.90 -22.15
CA SER A 367 -22.13 19.46 -21.26
C SER A 367 -22.48 19.82 -19.80
N GLY A 368 -22.22 18.91 -18.87
CA GLY A 368 -22.56 19.09 -17.45
C GLY A 368 -24.04 18.85 -17.10
N SER A 369 -24.92 18.42 -18.04
CA SER A 369 -26.33 18.15 -17.75
C SER A 369 -26.57 16.86 -16.91
N GLY A 370 -25.52 16.07 -16.62
CA GLY A 370 -25.63 14.86 -15.82
C GLY A 370 -25.71 13.54 -16.60
N LYS A 371 -25.49 13.55 -17.92
CA LYS A 371 -25.57 12.36 -18.78
C LYS A 371 -24.67 11.21 -18.32
N SER A 372 -23.38 11.46 -18.11
CA SER A 372 -22.43 10.44 -17.60
C SER A 372 -22.77 9.98 -16.18
N THR A 373 -23.36 10.89 -15.36
CA THR A 373 -23.86 10.52 -14.02
C THR A 373 -25.03 9.54 -14.13
N LEU A 374 -25.90 9.72 -15.11
CA LEU A 374 -27.00 8.79 -15.37
C LEU A 374 -26.48 7.38 -15.77
N LEU A 375 -25.47 7.30 -16.63
CA LEU A 375 -24.84 6.03 -16.99
C LEU A 375 -24.20 5.34 -15.75
N LYS A 376 -23.54 6.10 -14.87
CA LYS A 376 -22.98 5.57 -13.61
C LYS A 376 -24.06 5.05 -12.67
N LEU A 377 -25.22 5.68 -12.64
CA LEU A 377 -26.37 5.22 -11.85
C LEU A 377 -26.94 3.91 -12.41
N ILE A 378 -27.15 3.84 -13.75
CA ILE A 378 -27.65 2.64 -14.42
C ILE A 378 -26.67 1.47 -14.25
N SER A 379 -25.36 1.73 -14.33
CA SER A 379 -24.33 0.70 -14.14
C SER A 379 -24.15 0.24 -12.68
N GLY A 380 -24.85 0.89 -11.71
CA GLY A 380 -24.70 0.58 -10.30
C GLY A 380 -23.40 1.09 -9.67
N GLN A 381 -22.55 1.81 -10.41
CA GLN A 381 -21.32 2.41 -9.87
C GLN A 381 -21.59 3.41 -8.76
N ILE A 382 -22.72 4.13 -8.83
CA ILE A 382 -23.20 5.02 -7.78
C ILE A 382 -24.67 4.70 -7.45
N LYS A 383 -25.05 4.89 -6.19
CA LYS A 383 -26.43 4.65 -5.74
C LYS A 383 -27.24 5.95 -5.73
N PRO A 384 -28.52 5.94 -6.13
CA PRO A 384 -29.36 7.12 -6.07
C PRO A 384 -29.60 7.56 -4.62
N GLN A 385 -29.65 8.88 -4.38
CA GLN A 385 -29.97 9.44 -3.07
C GLN A 385 -31.47 9.35 -2.76
N SER A 386 -32.31 9.44 -3.80
CA SER A 386 -33.75 9.17 -3.70
C SER A 386 -34.27 8.60 -5.01
N GLY A 387 -35.44 7.99 -4.98
CA GLY A 387 -36.00 7.22 -6.10
C GLY A 387 -35.48 5.78 -6.14
N ALA A 388 -35.67 5.11 -7.25
CA ALA A 388 -35.22 3.74 -7.46
C ALA A 388 -34.86 3.48 -8.94
N ILE A 389 -33.91 2.57 -9.15
CA ILE A 389 -33.61 1.97 -10.44
C ILE A 389 -34.05 0.52 -10.31
N LEU A 390 -34.94 0.11 -11.19
CA LEU A 390 -35.48 -1.24 -11.22
C LEU A 390 -34.97 -1.94 -12.48
N ILE A 391 -34.48 -3.15 -12.32
CA ILE A 391 -34.07 -4.02 -13.43
C ILE A 391 -35.05 -5.18 -13.43
N ASP A 392 -35.81 -5.30 -14.50
CA ASP A 392 -36.88 -6.29 -14.65
C ASP A 392 -37.86 -6.28 -13.45
N GLY A 393 -38.19 -5.06 -12.97
CA GLY A 393 -39.08 -4.84 -11.84
C GLY A 393 -38.45 -5.01 -10.45
N SER A 394 -37.20 -5.46 -10.33
CA SER A 394 -36.49 -5.65 -9.05
C SER A 394 -35.54 -4.50 -8.73
N LYS A 395 -35.51 -4.08 -7.47
CA LYS A 395 -34.59 -3.05 -6.96
C LYS A 395 -33.25 -3.62 -6.47
N ASP A 396 -33.22 -4.91 -6.15
CA ASP A 396 -32.07 -5.57 -5.52
C ASP A 396 -31.14 -6.26 -6.53
N ILE A 397 -31.35 -5.98 -7.82
CA ILE A 397 -30.58 -6.54 -8.92
C ILE A 397 -29.73 -5.42 -9.52
N LEU A 398 -28.46 -5.71 -9.77
CA LEU A 398 -27.58 -4.87 -10.57
C LEU A 398 -27.46 -5.44 -11.98
N CYS A 399 -27.48 -4.56 -12.99
CA CYS A 399 -27.15 -4.97 -14.34
C CYS A 399 -25.64 -5.17 -14.50
N ASP A 400 -25.26 -5.99 -15.49
CA ASP A 400 -23.88 -6.27 -15.86
C ASP A 400 -23.52 -5.61 -17.21
N PRO A 401 -23.40 -4.27 -17.28
CA PRO A 401 -23.13 -3.55 -18.51
C PRO A 401 -21.66 -3.65 -18.92
N ALA A 402 -21.42 -3.60 -20.24
CA ALA A 402 -20.16 -3.10 -20.73
C ALA A 402 -20.23 -1.58 -20.84
N MET A 403 -19.25 -0.88 -20.22
CA MET A 403 -19.18 0.57 -20.28
C MET A 403 -18.05 1.03 -21.18
N ILE A 404 -18.35 1.83 -22.18
CA ILE A 404 -17.40 2.45 -23.10
C ILE A 404 -17.30 3.92 -22.68
N HIS A 405 -16.19 4.27 -22.04
CA HIS A 405 -15.94 5.62 -21.54
C HIS A 405 -15.38 6.54 -22.63
N GLN A 406 -15.62 7.84 -22.49
CA GLN A 406 -15.02 8.87 -23.33
C GLN A 406 -13.48 8.80 -23.32
N ASN A 407 -12.89 8.66 -22.14
CA ASN A 407 -11.45 8.46 -21.95
C ASN A 407 -11.17 6.98 -21.70
N VAL A 408 -10.71 6.28 -22.74
CA VAL A 408 -10.40 4.85 -22.67
C VAL A 408 -9.05 4.65 -22.01
N TYR A 409 -9.03 3.86 -20.94
CA TYR A 409 -7.80 3.39 -20.31
C TYR A 409 -7.29 2.10 -20.98
N LEU A 410 -5.99 2.09 -21.30
CA LEU A 410 -5.29 0.90 -21.81
C LEU A 410 -4.15 0.55 -20.84
N PHE A 411 -4.06 -0.75 -20.56
CA PHE A 411 -3.00 -1.30 -19.70
C PHE A 411 -1.68 -1.39 -20.47
N ASP A 412 -0.58 -1.24 -19.75
CA ASP A 412 0.76 -1.48 -20.29
C ASP A 412 1.00 -2.99 -20.49
N ASP A 413 0.39 -3.51 -21.54
CA ASP A 413 0.38 -4.92 -21.91
C ASP A 413 0.20 -5.03 -23.45
N THR A 414 0.09 -6.22 -23.99
CA THR A 414 -0.18 -6.44 -25.42
C THR A 414 -1.58 -5.95 -25.81
N LEU A 415 -1.79 -5.65 -27.09
CA LEU A 415 -3.11 -5.31 -27.62
C LEU A 415 -4.10 -6.46 -27.36
N LYS A 416 -3.67 -7.71 -27.54
CA LYS A 416 -4.47 -8.90 -27.23
C LYS A 416 -4.96 -8.87 -25.78
N ASN A 417 -4.06 -8.68 -24.82
CA ASN A 417 -4.41 -8.65 -23.40
C ASN A 417 -5.28 -7.44 -23.04
N ASN A 418 -5.12 -6.32 -23.73
CA ASN A 418 -6.02 -5.18 -23.59
C ASN A 418 -7.45 -5.46 -24.07
N ILE A 419 -7.63 -6.29 -25.09
CA ILE A 419 -8.96 -6.71 -25.57
C ILE A 419 -9.54 -7.81 -24.68
N THR A 420 -8.74 -8.82 -24.33
CA THR A 420 -9.19 -10.02 -23.59
C THR A 420 -9.19 -9.84 -22.07
N LEU A 421 -8.55 -8.80 -21.54
CA LEU A 421 -8.32 -8.59 -20.09
C LEU A 421 -7.76 -9.83 -19.39
N GLY A 422 -6.87 -10.57 -20.09
CA GLY A 422 -6.24 -11.79 -19.58
C GLY A 422 -7.12 -13.06 -19.62
N SER A 423 -8.34 -12.97 -20.12
CA SER A 423 -9.22 -14.14 -20.32
C SER A 423 -8.87 -14.88 -21.60
N SER A 424 -9.17 -16.19 -21.63
CA SER A 424 -8.90 -17.04 -22.80
C SER A 424 -10.08 -17.02 -23.77
N TYR A 425 -9.81 -16.65 -25.03
CA TYR A 425 -10.77 -16.65 -26.14
C TYR A 425 -10.15 -17.32 -27.38
N SER A 426 -10.97 -17.86 -28.25
CA SER A 426 -10.46 -18.43 -29.51
C SER A 426 -10.00 -17.33 -30.47
N SER A 427 -9.11 -17.70 -31.39
CA SER A 427 -8.63 -16.76 -32.43
C SER A 427 -9.77 -16.27 -33.33
N GLU A 428 -10.79 -17.10 -33.56
CA GLU A 428 -11.98 -16.76 -34.35
C GLU A 428 -12.80 -15.67 -33.62
N GLN A 429 -13.06 -15.83 -32.33
CA GLN A 429 -13.78 -14.85 -31.52
C GLN A 429 -13.06 -13.49 -31.50
N ILE A 430 -11.74 -13.51 -31.30
CA ILE A 430 -10.93 -12.28 -31.30
C ILE A 430 -10.95 -11.66 -32.72
N GLY A 431 -10.82 -12.45 -33.79
CA GLY A 431 -10.86 -11.97 -35.16
C GLY A 431 -12.21 -11.32 -35.52
N GLU A 432 -13.32 -11.90 -35.04
CA GLU A 432 -14.66 -11.37 -35.26
C GLU A 432 -14.84 -9.99 -34.61
N VAL A 433 -14.44 -9.83 -33.34
CA VAL A 433 -14.59 -8.54 -32.65
C VAL A 433 -13.67 -7.47 -33.21
N ILE A 434 -12.45 -7.84 -33.68
CA ILE A 434 -11.55 -6.93 -34.38
C ILE A 434 -12.20 -6.36 -35.64
N LYS A 435 -12.86 -7.23 -36.43
CA LYS A 435 -13.57 -6.80 -37.61
C LYS A 435 -14.76 -5.91 -37.28
N LYS A 436 -15.59 -6.29 -36.30
CA LYS A 436 -16.76 -5.53 -35.88
C LYS A 436 -16.43 -4.16 -35.26
N SER A 437 -15.28 -4.05 -34.57
CA SER A 437 -14.82 -2.80 -33.96
C SER A 437 -14.03 -1.89 -34.91
N GLY A 438 -13.81 -2.30 -36.19
CA GLY A 438 -13.02 -1.54 -37.15
C GLY A 438 -11.51 -1.50 -36.85
N LEU A 439 -10.98 -2.48 -36.09
CA LEU A 439 -9.55 -2.57 -35.76
C LEU A 439 -8.70 -3.32 -36.77
N SER A 440 -9.28 -3.91 -37.82
CA SER A 440 -8.58 -4.80 -38.76
C SER A 440 -7.36 -4.14 -39.41
N GLU A 441 -7.51 -2.92 -39.91
CA GLU A 441 -6.41 -2.15 -40.53
C GLU A 441 -5.32 -1.78 -39.51
N VAL A 442 -5.71 -1.38 -38.29
CA VAL A 442 -4.80 -1.06 -37.21
C VAL A 442 -3.95 -2.27 -36.84
N VAL A 443 -4.59 -3.43 -36.63
CA VAL A 443 -3.88 -4.68 -36.28
C VAL A 443 -2.94 -5.11 -37.41
N ALA A 444 -3.36 -4.98 -38.67
CA ALA A 444 -2.53 -5.33 -39.84
C ALA A 444 -1.31 -4.42 -40.00
N ALA A 445 -1.41 -3.14 -39.57
CA ALA A 445 -0.30 -2.19 -39.64
C ALA A 445 0.70 -2.35 -38.49
N LEU A 446 0.36 -3.08 -37.44
CA LEU A 446 1.22 -3.27 -36.28
C LEU A 446 2.30 -4.34 -36.52
N PRO A 447 3.58 -4.12 -36.12
CA PRO A 447 4.70 -5.02 -36.44
C PRO A 447 4.55 -6.43 -35.85
N LYS A 448 3.81 -6.60 -34.75
CA LYS A 448 3.53 -7.88 -34.10
C LYS A 448 2.03 -8.17 -34.02
N GLY A 449 1.22 -7.49 -34.83
CA GLY A 449 -0.24 -7.64 -34.79
C GLY A 449 -0.78 -7.47 -33.37
N LEU A 450 -1.55 -8.46 -32.90
CA LEU A 450 -2.15 -8.47 -31.56
C LEU A 450 -1.16 -8.57 -30.39
N ASP A 451 0.04 -9.09 -30.63
CA ASP A 451 1.09 -9.19 -29.58
C ASP A 451 1.92 -7.90 -29.47
N THR A 452 1.53 -6.83 -30.15
CA THR A 452 2.19 -5.53 -30.07
C THR A 452 1.93 -4.91 -28.69
N PRO A 453 2.99 -4.46 -27.95
CA PRO A 453 2.85 -3.72 -26.69
C PRO A 453 2.11 -2.40 -26.90
N VAL A 454 1.16 -2.10 -26.02
CA VAL A 454 0.33 -0.89 -26.06
C VAL A 454 1.05 0.33 -25.51
N GLU A 455 2.04 0.13 -24.62
CA GLU A 455 2.76 1.14 -23.84
C GLU A 455 1.84 1.88 -22.86
N GLU A 456 2.45 2.65 -21.96
CA GLU A 456 1.75 3.33 -20.88
C GLU A 456 0.57 4.17 -21.38
N ASN A 457 -0.62 3.84 -20.91
CA ASN A 457 -1.90 4.49 -21.26
C ASN A 457 -2.17 4.60 -22.78
N GLY A 458 -1.63 3.67 -23.57
CA GLY A 458 -1.91 3.62 -25.00
C GLY A 458 -1.32 4.76 -25.82
N LYS A 459 -0.17 5.32 -25.42
CA LYS A 459 0.52 6.42 -26.13
C LYS A 459 0.74 6.15 -27.62
N ARG A 460 0.86 4.88 -27.98
CA ARG A 460 1.04 4.44 -29.38
C ARG A 460 -0.23 4.59 -30.23
N PHE A 461 -1.41 4.65 -29.59
CA PHE A 461 -2.69 4.65 -30.27
C PHE A 461 -3.35 6.03 -30.24
N SER A 462 -3.92 6.45 -31.36
CA SER A 462 -4.77 7.62 -31.45
C SER A 462 -6.01 7.50 -30.54
N GLY A 463 -6.67 8.61 -30.22
CA GLY A 463 -7.91 8.57 -29.44
C GLY A 463 -8.97 7.65 -30.03
N GLY A 464 -9.13 7.68 -31.36
CA GLY A 464 -10.06 6.80 -32.08
C GLY A 464 -9.70 5.32 -32.03
N GLU A 465 -8.42 4.98 -32.14
CA GLU A 465 -7.96 3.59 -32.00
C GLU A 465 -8.19 3.06 -30.60
N ARG A 466 -7.95 3.88 -29.57
CA ARG A 466 -8.25 3.52 -28.17
C ARG A 466 -9.75 3.25 -27.97
N GLN A 467 -10.63 4.06 -28.55
CA GLN A 467 -12.07 3.84 -28.49
C GLN A 467 -12.47 2.52 -29.18
N ARG A 468 -11.91 2.22 -30.37
CA ARG A 468 -12.16 0.93 -31.05
C ARG A 468 -11.66 -0.27 -30.25
N ILE A 469 -10.55 -0.14 -29.50
CA ILE A 469 -10.09 -1.19 -28.59
C ILE A 469 -11.10 -1.41 -27.44
N ALA A 470 -11.67 -0.33 -26.87
CA ALA A 470 -12.71 -0.46 -25.85
C ALA A 470 -13.99 -1.12 -26.40
N ILE A 471 -14.37 -0.80 -27.65
CA ILE A 471 -15.49 -1.42 -28.33
C ILE A 471 -15.22 -2.93 -28.56
N ALA A 472 -14.02 -3.29 -29.06
CA ALA A 472 -13.63 -4.70 -29.20
C ALA A 472 -13.72 -5.46 -27.88
N ARG A 473 -13.26 -4.83 -26.77
CA ARG A 473 -13.37 -5.36 -25.42
C ARG A 473 -14.83 -5.62 -25.04
N ALA A 474 -15.71 -4.63 -25.23
CA ALA A 474 -17.14 -4.76 -24.90
C ALA A 474 -17.83 -5.88 -25.71
N LEU A 475 -17.53 -5.96 -27.01
CA LEU A 475 -18.07 -6.99 -27.89
C LEU A 475 -17.58 -8.40 -27.53
N LEU A 476 -16.31 -8.55 -27.17
CA LEU A 476 -15.72 -9.84 -26.82
C LEU A 476 -16.37 -10.47 -25.58
N TYR A 477 -16.72 -9.62 -24.60
CA TYR A 477 -17.37 -10.06 -23.37
C TYR A 477 -18.87 -10.37 -23.54
N GLY A 478 -19.45 -10.12 -24.72
CA GLY A 478 -20.81 -10.54 -25.08
C GLY A 478 -21.90 -9.95 -24.18
N LYS A 479 -21.69 -8.77 -23.61
CA LYS A 479 -22.64 -8.14 -22.71
C LYS A 479 -23.90 -7.70 -23.43
N LYS A 480 -25.06 -7.97 -22.83
CA LYS A 480 -26.37 -7.60 -23.40
C LYS A 480 -26.76 -6.13 -23.16
N LEU A 481 -26.07 -5.43 -22.25
CA LEU A 481 -26.23 -3.99 -22.01
C LEU A 481 -24.93 -3.26 -22.31
N LEU A 482 -24.96 -2.34 -23.25
CA LEU A 482 -23.88 -1.42 -23.58
C LEU A 482 -24.24 -0.01 -23.11
N LEU A 483 -23.43 0.57 -22.25
CA LEU A 483 -23.48 1.96 -21.83
C LEU A 483 -22.33 2.71 -22.52
N VAL A 484 -22.65 3.67 -23.35
CA VAL A 484 -21.72 4.35 -24.25
C VAL A 484 -21.65 5.83 -23.90
N ASP A 485 -20.50 6.29 -23.41
CA ASP A 485 -20.26 7.70 -23.03
C ASP A 485 -19.37 8.36 -24.09
N GLU A 486 -19.97 8.99 -25.08
CA GLU A 486 -19.31 9.72 -26.17
C GLU A 486 -18.23 8.93 -26.93
N ALA A 487 -18.48 7.65 -27.20
CA ALA A 487 -17.47 6.73 -27.74
C ALA A 487 -16.98 7.07 -29.17
N THR A 488 -17.66 7.97 -29.88
CA THR A 488 -17.30 8.34 -31.25
C THR A 488 -16.75 9.77 -31.34
N SER A 489 -16.68 10.51 -30.23
CA SER A 489 -16.29 11.93 -30.20
C SER A 489 -14.86 12.21 -30.66
N ALA A 490 -13.95 11.24 -30.56
CA ALA A 490 -12.55 11.35 -30.97
C ALA A 490 -12.28 10.72 -32.36
N LEU A 491 -13.33 10.26 -33.08
CA LEU A 491 -13.23 9.66 -34.41
C LEU A 491 -13.51 10.70 -35.50
N ASP A 492 -12.90 10.51 -36.69
CA ASP A 492 -13.36 11.22 -37.88
C ASP A 492 -14.77 10.75 -38.28
N THR A 493 -15.47 11.60 -39.04
CA THR A 493 -16.90 11.41 -39.38
C THR A 493 -17.20 10.07 -40.06
N ARG A 494 -16.29 9.58 -40.93
CA ARG A 494 -16.48 8.31 -41.65
C ARG A 494 -16.37 7.14 -40.69
N MET A 495 -15.33 7.14 -39.87
CA MET A 495 -15.07 6.08 -38.90
C MET A 495 -16.12 6.08 -37.77
N ALA A 496 -16.52 7.26 -37.28
CA ALA A 496 -17.61 7.40 -36.33
C ALA A 496 -18.91 6.74 -36.85
N THR A 497 -19.28 7.03 -38.10
CA THR A 497 -20.47 6.45 -38.71
C THR A 497 -20.36 4.93 -38.86
N GLU A 498 -19.20 4.41 -39.22
CA GLU A 498 -18.97 2.96 -39.35
C GLU A 498 -19.08 2.24 -37.99
N VAL A 499 -18.44 2.77 -36.98
CA VAL A 499 -18.48 2.22 -35.60
C VAL A 499 -19.89 2.29 -35.02
N GLU A 500 -20.59 3.42 -35.18
CA GLU A 500 -21.99 3.56 -34.76
C GLU A 500 -22.89 2.56 -35.46
N ASN A 501 -22.76 2.38 -36.78
CA ASN A 501 -23.54 1.40 -37.52
C ASN A 501 -23.29 -0.04 -37.04
N ASN A 502 -22.04 -0.36 -36.72
CA ASN A 502 -21.68 -1.68 -36.17
C ASN A 502 -22.30 -1.89 -34.78
N LEU A 503 -22.28 -0.87 -33.91
CA LEU A 503 -22.89 -0.94 -32.56
C LEU A 503 -24.43 -1.03 -32.66
N LEU A 504 -25.06 -0.23 -33.50
CA LEU A 504 -26.51 -0.21 -33.71
C LEU A 504 -26.99 -1.51 -34.36
N GLY A 505 -26.16 -2.13 -35.22
CA GLY A 505 -26.45 -3.42 -35.87
C GLY A 505 -26.37 -4.63 -34.95
N LEU A 506 -25.94 -4.50 -33.68
CA LEU A 506 -25.89 -5.62 -32.75
C LEU A 506 -27.29 -6.07 -32.34
N SER A 507 -27.69 -7.28 -32.77
CA SER A 507 -28.97 -7.85 -32.40
C SER A 507 -29.00 -8.32 -30.95
N GLY A 508 -30.13 -8.12 -30.25
CA GLY A 508 -30.34 -8.57 -28.86
C GLY A 508 -29.55 -7.80 -27.78
N VAL A 509 -28.86 -6.72 -28.14
CA VAL A 509 -28.10 -5.88 -27.24
C VAL A 509 -28.88 -4.59 -26.96
N THR A 510 -29.10 -4.28 -25.71
CA THR A 510 -29.60 -2.97 -25.27
C THR A 510 -28.46 -1.97 -25.28
N MET A 511 -28.62 -0.82 -25.94
CA MET A 511 -27.60 0.22 -25.94
C MET A 511 -28.18 1.55 -25.43
N ILE A 512 -27.49 2.18 -24.50
CA ILE A 512 -27.80 3.53 -24.04
C ILE A 512 -26.56 4.37 -24.30
N GLU A 513 -26.63 5.22 -25.30
CA GLU A 513 -25.54 6.10 -25.71
C GLU A 513 -25.80 7.52 -25.27
N VAL A 514 -24.78 8.15 -24.71
CA VAL A 514 -24.76 9.56 -24.38
C VAL A 514 -23.91 10.27 -25.43
N THR A 515 -24.45 11.30 -26.04
CA THR A 515 -23.75 12.10 -27.04
C THR A 515 -24.13 13.58 -26.96
N HIS A 516 -23.29 14.46 -27.49
CA HIS A 516 -23.57 15.89 -27.58
C HIS A 516 -24.36 16.28 -28.81
N HIS A 517 -24.18 15.57 -29.91
CA HIS A 517 -24.80 15.88 -31.19
C HIS A 517 -25.26 14.62 -31.89
N LEU A 518 -26.51 14.58 -32.27
CA LEU A 518 -27.08 13.63 -33.21
C LEU A 518 -27.67 14.42 -34.39
N ASN A 519 -27.21 14.13 -35.59
CA ASN A 519 -27.88 14.67 -36.78
C ASN A 519 -29.18 13.93 -37.04
N VAL A 520 -30.08 14.54 -37.82
CA VAL A 520 -31.43 13.97 -38.12
C VAL A 520 -31.36 12.57 -38.74
N ALA A 521 -30.35 12.29 -39.58
CA ALA A 521 -30.18 11.01 -40.21
C ALA A 521 -29.74 9.90 -39.22
N GLN A 522 -29.03 10.27 -38.15
CA GLN A 522 -28.63 9.34 -37.08
C GLN A 522 -29.78 9.10 -36.09
N GLN A 523 -30.58 10.11 -35.77
CA GLN A 523 -31.73 9.96 -34.86
C GLN A 523 -32.68 8.85 -35.29
N SER A 524 -32.92 8.68 -36.60
CA SER A 524 -33.80 7.65 -37.14
C SER A 524 -33.32 6.19 -36.89
N LYS A 525 -32.06 6.00 -36.50
CA LYS A 525 -31.48 4.68 -36.22
C LYS A 525 -31.69 4.20 -34.79
N TYR A 526 -32.08 5.10 -33.88
CA TYR A 526 -32.38 4.79 -32.48
C TYR A 526 -33.89 4.53 -32.31
N ASP A 527 -34.22 3.61 -31.40
CA ASP A 527 -35.60 3.32 -31.04
C ASP A 527 -36.29 4.47 -30.30
N ALA A 528 -35.50 5.23 -29.49
CA ALA A 528 -35.93 6.49 -28.91
C ALA A 528 -34.71 7.40 -28.60
N VAL A 529 -34.96 8.70 -28.69
CA VAL A 529 -33.97 9.74 -28.34
C VAL A 529 -34.52 10.57 -27.20
N PHE A 530 -33.72 10.74 -26.16
CA PHE A 530 -34.05 11.55 -25.00
C PHE A 530 -33.18 12.80 -24.93
N GLU A 531 -33.76 13.91 -24.49
CA GLU A 531 -33.01 15.10 -24.15
C GLU A 531 -32.90 15.26 -22.63
N MET A 532 -31.68 15.41 -22.15
CA MET A 532 -31.42 15.73 -20.75
C MET A 532 -31.60 17.21 -20.51
N THR A 533 -32.70 17.57 -19.84
CA THR A 533 -33.05 18.95 -19.46
C THR A 533 -32.91 19.16 -17.96
N PRO A 534 -32.89 20.42 -17.46
CA PRO A 534 -32.91 20.70 -16.03
C PRO A 534 -34.13 20.11 -15.29
N SER A 535 -35.23 19.90 -16.01
CA SER A 535 -36.49 19.34 -15.49
C SER A 535 -36.56 17.82 -15.55
N GLY A 536 -35.60 17.18 -16.14
CA GLY A 536 -35.53 15.70 -16.27
C GLY A 536 -35.17 15.23 -17.67
N LEU A 537 -35.41 13.95 -17.91
CA LEU A 537 -35.21 13.30 -19.20
C LEU A 537 -36.52 13.37 -20.00
N VAL A 538 -36.47 13.99 -21.16
CA VAL A 538 -37.65 14.17 -22.02
C VAL A 538 -37.43 13.43 -23.32
N GLU A 539 -38.38 12.56 -23.69
CA GLU A 539 -38.34 11.89 -24.99
C GLU A 539 -38.65 12.90 -26.10
N ILE A 540 -37.78 12.98 -27.10
CA ILE A 540 -37.98 13.82 -28.26
C ILE A 540 -38.85 13.03 -29.25
N LYS A 541 -40.06 13.49 -29.52
CA LYS A 541 -40.90 12.93 -30.60
C LYS A 541 -40.19 13.14 -31.93
N GLN A 542 -39.92 12.04 -32.66
CA GLN A 542 -39.48 12.05 -34.04
C GLN A 542 -40.55 12.64 -34.96
#